data_aa29433edda188ca39a73462ce942221
#
_entry.id   aa29433edda188ca39a73462ce942221
#
_cell.length_a   1.000
_cell.length_b   1.000
_cell.length_c   1.000
_cell.angle_alpha   90.00
_cell.angle_beta   90.00
_cell.angle_gamma   90.00
#
_symmetry.space_group_name_H-M   'P 1'
#
loop_
_entity.id
_entity.type
_entity.pdbx_description
1 polymer ?
#
loop_
_entity_poly.entity_id
_entity_poly.type
_entity_poly.pdbx_seq_one_letter_code
_entity_poly.pdbx_strand_id
1 'polypeptide(L)'
;MKIRSVDLFCGVGGLTYGVRAAGIDVLAGYDIEERSRFAYETNNPGTQFFHKDVKTIQKGEISALYPDDTDIRVLMGCAPCQPFSSYNRQPASAPSKSSKMELLHYFGIQVKDVLPDVVSMENVPNLAHESIFAAFTSLLEELNYHIDWRIVNTADYGVPQSRRRLLLLASRLGPISLRPPTHDETTYVTLRQRIGNLPKLGAGETDPRDNLHRARGLSEINLRRIRASRPGGTWKEWPTELLPNAYRKASGSTFTSVYGRLSWDKLSSTITTQFIGYGSGRFGHPDQDRALSLREGAMLQTFPQTYMFVPPEVGSAYHVQPIAVQIGNAVPPRLGEIIGTSITAHSKQASE
;
A
#
# COMPACT_ATOMS: atom_id res chain seq x y z
N MET A 1 -14.07 19.44 -17.74
CA MET A 1 -13.22 19.74 -16.56
C MET A 1 -12.03 18.78 -16.57
N LYS A 2 -10.83 19.32 -16.63
CA LYS A 2 -9.56 18.58 -16.65
C LYS A 2 -8.93 18.58 -15.27
N ILE A 3 -9.06 17.48 -14.56
CA ILE A 3 -8.44 17.28 -13.24
C ILE A 3 -7.11 16.59 -13.46
N ARG A 4 -6.02 17.20 -13.01
CA ARG A 4 -4.66 16.67 -13.15
C ARG A 4 -3.96 16.57 -11.82
N SER A 5 -3.14 15.55 -11.66
CA SER A 5 -2.44 15.30 -10.40
C SER A 5 -0.97 14.97 -10.58
N VAL A 6 -0.22 15.19 -9.51
CA VAL A 6 1.15 14.70 -9.32
C VAL A 6 1.18 13.86 -8.05
N ASP A 7 1.89 12.71 -8.09
CA ASP A 7 1.97 11.73 -7.01
C ASP A 7 3.37 11.75 -6.38
N LEU A 8 3.48 12.16 -5.12
CA LEU A 8 4.73 12.12 -4.35
C LEU A 8 4.83 10.81 -3.57
N PHE A 9 6.02 10.23 -3.54
CA PHE A 9 6.27 8.89 -2.96
C PHE A 9 5.46 7.80 -3.68
N CYS A 10 5.41 7.90 -5.00
CA CYS A 10 4.50 7.14 -5.85
C CYS A 10 4.76 5.61 -5.86
N GLY A 11 5.97 5.17 -5.49
CA GLY A 11 6.36 3.77 -5.51
C GLY A 11 6.06 3.12 -6.87
N VAL A 12 5.45 1.95 -6.83
CA VAL A 12 5.04 1.20 -8.04
C VAL A 12 3.73 1.71 -8.67
N GLY A 13 3.16 2.82 -8.19
CA GLY A 13 2.02 3.48 -8.82
C GLY A 13 0.64 2.93 -8.43
N GLY A 14 0.49 2.32 -7.26
CA GLY A 14 -0.82 1.81 -6.84
C GLY A 14 -1.87 2.93 -6.64
N LEU A 15 -1.50 4.03 -6.00
CA LEU A 15 -2.34 5.22 -5.86
C LEU A 15 -2.63 5.83 -7.23
N THR A 16 -1.59 6.08 -8.03
CA THR A 16 -1.69 6.59 -9.41
C THR A 16 -2.66 5.77 -10.24
N TYR A 17 -2.53 4.43 -10.25
CA TYR A 17 -3.40 3.53 -11.00
C TYR A 17 -4.87 3.69 -10.61
N GLY A 18 -5.15 3.73 -9.30
CA GLY A 18 -6.52 3.88 -8.80
C GLY A 18 -7.11 5.25 -9.12
N VAL A 19 -6.35 6.32 -8.93
CA VAL A 19 -6.79 7.69 -9.20
C VAL A 19 -7.07 7.89 -10.70
N ARG A 20 -6.26 7.30 -11.59
CA ARG A 20 -6.52 7.29 -13.04
C ARG A 20 -7.80 6.55 -13.40
N ALA A 21 -8.11 5.44 -12.75
CA ALA A 21 -9.38 4.73 -12.94
C ALA A 21 -10.60 5.59 -12.58
N ALA A 22 -10.44 6.58 -11.71
CA ALA A 22 -11.47 7.57 -11.36
C ALA A 22 -11.56 8.77 -12.33
N GLY A 23 -10.78 8.77 -13.43
CA GLY A 23 -10.82 9.80 -14.47
C GLY A 23 -9.95 11.04 -14.17
N ILE A 24 -8.98 10.95 -13.26
CA ILE A 24 -7.99 12.00 -13.01
C ILE A 24 -6.74 11.70 -13.82
N ASP A 25 -6.25 12.67 -14.56
CA ASP A 25 -5.02 12.54 -15.34
C ASP A 25 -3.81 12.75 -14.42
N VAL A 26 -3.01 11.70 -14.22
CA VAL A 26 -1.78 11.77 -13.41
C VAL A 26 -0.60 12.07 -14.31
N LEU A 27 -0.01 13.24 -14.15
CA LEU A 27 1.07 13.75 -14.99
C LEU A 27 2.41 13.08 -14.68
N ALA A 28 2.70 12.94 -13.38
CA ALA A 28 3.97 12.44 -12.91
C ALA A 28 3.89 11.81 -11.52
N GLY A 29 4.87 10.94 -11.23
CA GLY A 29 5.17 10.42 -9.90
C GLY A 29 6.63 10.65 -9.53
N TYR A 30 6.87 11.01 -8.27
CA TYR A 30 8.20 11.19 -7.68
C TYR A 30 8.48 10.10 -6.66
N ASP A 31 9.60 9.41 -6.78
CA ASP A 31 10.06 8.44 -5.77
C ASP A 31 11.59 8.34 -5.76
N ILE A 32 12.15 7.97 -4.62
CA ILE A 32 13.59 7.75 -4.45
C ILE A 32 14.02 6.34 -4.88
N GLU A 33 13.09 5.40 -5.05
CA GLU A 33 13.36 4.00 -5.41
C GLU A 33 13.26 3.81 -6.93
N GLU A 34 14.38 3.93 -7.63
CA GLU A 34 14.47 3.79 -9.08
C GLU A 34 13.89 2.48 -9.61
N ARG A 35 13.97 1.39 -8.83
CA ARG A 35 13.41 0.08 -9.22
C ARG A 35 11.88 0.10 -9.40
N SER A 36 11.21 1.14 -8.93
CA SER A 36 9.76 1.31 -9.11
C SER A 36 9.39 1.83 -10.50
N ARG A 37 10.31 2.47 -11.23
CA ARG A 37 10.08 3.12 -12.54
C ARG A 37 9.37 2.20 -13.53
N PHE A 38 9.89 1.00 -13.75
CA PHE A 38 9.31 0.07 -14.71
C PHE A 38 7.84 -0.21 -14.39
N ALA A 39 7.54 -0.60 -13.13
CA ALA A 39 6.18 -0.91 -12.72
C ALA A 39 5.29 0.33 -12.81
N TYR A 40 5.80 1.50 -12.43
CA TYR A 40 5.06 2.76 -12.47
C TYR A 40 4.66 3.13 -13.90
N GLU A 41 5.63 3.30 -14.80
CA GLU A 41 5.41 3.79 -16.16
C GLU A 41 4.67 2.78 -17.05
N THR A 42 5.01 1.48 -16.93
CA THR A 42 4.37 0.43 -17.75
C THR A 42 2.88 0.28 -17.46
N ASN A 43 2.48 0.39 -16.20
CA ASN A 43 1.08 0.22 -15.83
C ASN A 43 0.28 1.53 -15.80
N ASN A 44 0.95 2.68 -15.94
CA ASN A 44 0.33 3.99 -15.96
C ASN A 44 0.79 4.77 -17.22
N PRO A 45 0.39 4.33 -18.42
CA PRO A 45 0.87 4.95 -19.66
C PRO A 45 0.52 6.44 -19.70
N GLY A 46 1.47 7.25 -20.17
CA GLY A 46 1.35 8.70 -20.23
C GLY A 46 1.74 9.44 -18.94
N THR A 47 2.09 8.72 -17.85
CA THR A 47 2.69 9.33 -16.66
C THR A 47 4.21 9.26 -16.73
N GLN A 48 4.89 10.24 -16.15
CA GLN A 48 6.35 10.27 -16.06
C GLN A 48 6.81 9.89 -14.64
N PHE A 49 7.83 9.04 -14.54
CA PHE A 49 8.48 8.74 -13.26
C PHE A 49 9.73 9.59 -13.06
N PHE A 50 9.79 10.36 -11.99
CA PHE A 50 10.97 11.08 -11.57
C PHE A 50 11.68 10.36 -10.42
N HIS A 51 12.87 9.82 -10.70
CA HIS A 51 13.75 9.30 -9.65
C HIS A 51 14.35 10.47 -8.87
N LYS A 52 13.69 10.90 -7.79
CA LYS A 52 14.09 12.09 -7.06
C LYS A 52 13.66 12.04 -5.60
N ASP A 53 14.55 12.46 -4.70
CA ASP A 53 14.19 12.69 -3.30
C ASP A 53 13.31 13.95 -3.21
N VAL A 54 12.17 13.84 -2.54
CA VAL A 54 11.25 14.98 -2.31
C VAL A 54 11.95 16.20 -1.67
N LYS A 55 13.01 15.96 -0.91
CA LYS A 55 13.84 17.00 -0.27
C LYS A 55 14.59 17.86 -1.27
N THR A 56 14.81 17.38 -2.49
CA THR A 56 15.60 18.04 -3.53
C THR A 56 14.75 18.65 -4.65
N ILE A 57 13.41 18.51 -4.56
CA ILE A 57 12.49 19.13 -5.53
C ILE A 57 12.60 20.66 -5.40
N GLN A 58 12.88 21.31 -6.52
CA GLN A 58 13.06 22.74 -6.57
C GLN A 58 11.71 23.47 -6.56
N LYS A 59 11.74 24.72 -6.07
CA LYS A 59 10.55 25.60 -6.12
C LYS A 59 10.07 25.77 -7.56
N GLY A 60 8.76 25.62 -7.78
CA GLY A 60 8.12 25.72 -9.08
C GLY A 60 8.24 24.48 -9.98
N GLU A 61 9.06 23.47 -9.60
CA GLU A 61 9.30 22.29 -10.42
C GLU A 61 8.02 21.46 -10.66
N ILE A 62 7.25 21.21 -9.60
CA ILE A 62 5.97 20.48 -9.71
C ILE A 62 4.93 21.36 -10.41
N SER A 63 4.88 22.65 -10.11
CA SER A 63 3.93 23.58 -10.73
C SER A 63 4.08 23.66 -12.24
N ALA A 64 5.32 23.56 -12.74
CA ALA A 64 5.62 23.55 -14.18
C ALA A 64 5.13 22.32 -14.93
N LEU A 65 4.76 21.24 -14.22
CA LEU A 65 4.20 20.03 -14.86
C LEU A 65 2.73 20.21 -15.24
N TYR A 66 2.00 21.10 -14.57
CA TYR A 66 0.58 21.31 -14.87
C TYR A 66 0.44 22.19 -16.12
N PRO A 67 -0.18 21.67 -17.22
CA PRO A 67 -0.51 22.48 -18.38
C PRO A 67 -1.47 23.63 -18.04
N ASP A 68 -1.40 24.70 -18.78
CA ASP A 68 -2.23 25.91 -18.57
C ASP A 68 -3.74 25.63 -18.65
N ASP A 69 -4.14 24.59 -19.37
CA ASP A 69 -5.53 24.16 -19.52
C ASP A 69 -6.00 23.22 -18.40
N THR A 70 -5.30 23.17 -17.27
CA THR A 70 -5.70 22.40 -16.09
C THR A 70 -6.75 23.16 -15.28
N ASP A 71 -7.94 22.59 -15.17
CA ASP A 71 -9.04 23.20 -14.40
C ASP A 71 -8.84 22.99 -12.89
N ILE A 72 -8.40 21.79 -12.49
CA ILE A 72 -8.19 21.41 -11.07
C ILE A 72 -6.82 20.75 -10.91
N ARG A 73 -5.99 21.31 -10.04
CA ARG A 73 -4.68 20.78 -9.67
C ARG A 73 -4.79 19.94 -8.41
N VAL A 74 -4.30 18.71 -8.45
CA VAL A 74 -4.28 17.79 -7.31
C VAL A 74 -2.83 17.44 -6.98
N LEU A 75 -2.44 17.56 -5.73
CA LEU A 75 -1.17 17.02 -5.24
C LEU A 75 -1.48 15.90 -4.26
N MET A 76 -0.98 14.69 -4.54
CA MET A 76 -1.24 13.53 -3.71
C MET A 76 0.04 12.85 -3.30
N GLY A 77 0.00 12.03 -2.24
CA GLY A 77 1.17 11.26 -1.83
C GLY A 77 0.97 10.39 -0.60
N CYS A 78 1.91 9.48 -0.42
CA CYS A 78 1.98 8.56 0.71
C CYS A 78 3.38 8.65 1.34
N ALA A 79 3.62 9.68 2.16
CA ALA A 79 4.92 9.88 2.79
C ALA A 79 5.29 8.67 3.68
N PRO A 80 6.50 8.06 3.52
CA PRO A 80 6.90 6.89 4.30
C PRO A 80 6.91 7.16 5.81
N CYS A 81 6.15 6.38 6.59
CA CYS A 81 6.04 6.45 8.05
C CYS A 81 6.52 5.17 8.74
N GLN A 82 7.68 4.64 8.34
CA GLN A 82 8.20 3.38 8.86
C GLN A 82 8.44 3.33 10.39
N PRO A 83 8.71 4.41 11.14
CA PRO A 83 8.84 4.35 12.60
C PRO A 83 7.53 3.97 13.33
N PHE A 84 6.38 4.19 12.69
CA PHE A 84 5.05 4.04 13.31
C PHE A 84 4.31 2.76 12.91
N SER A 85 4.91 1.91 12.07
CA SER A 85 4.31 0.61 11.81
C SER A 85 4.51 -0.29 13.04
N SER A 86 3.42 -0.87 13.53
CA SER A 86 3.38 -1.74 14.72
C SER A 86 4.32 -2.97 14.64
N TYR A 87 4.91 -3.24 13.48
CA TYR A 87 5.84 -4.34 13.22
C TYR A 87 7.33 -4.00 13.37
N ASN A 88 7.70 -2.71 13.46
CA ASN A 88 9.10 -2.30 13.57
C ASN A 88 9.49 -1.98 15.02
N ARG A 89 9.82 -2.99 15.81
CA ARG A 89 10.75 -2.83 16.92
C ARG A 89 12.16 -2.78 16.33
N GLN A 90 12.61 -1.58 15.92
CA GLN A 90 13.96 -1.40 15.40
C GLN A 90 15.01 -1.53 16.52
N PRO A 91 16.18 -2.14 16.22
CA PRO A 91 17.34 -2.05 17.10
C PRO A 91 17.79 -0.58 17.25
N ALA A 92 18.44 -0.25 18.36
CA ALA A 92 18.92 1.10 18.69
C ALA A 92 19.89 1.75 17.67
N SER A 93 20.36 0.99 16.67
CA SER A 93 21.28 1.44 15.60
C SER A 93 20.59 1.87 14.29
N ALA A 94 19.26 1.88 14.23
CA ALA A 94 18.54 2.33 13.02
C ALA A 94 18.53 3.86 12.90
N PRO A 95 18.45 4.43 11.65
CA PRO A 95 18.37 5.89 11.44
C PRO A 95 17.28 6.50 12.33
N SER A 96 17.61 7.63 12.97
CA SER A 96 16.77 8.26 13.99
C SER A 96 15.32 8.45 13.54
N LYS A 97 14.36 8.35 14.47
CA LYS A 97 12.93 8.62 14.24
C LYS A 97 12.71 9.96 13.52
N SER A 98 13.63 10.93 13.70
CA SER A 98 13.55 12.28 13.13
C SER A 98 13.62 12.31 11.60
N SER A 99 14.48 11.52 10.95
CA SER A 99 14.72 11.65 9.50
C SER A 99 13.54 11.22 8.62
N LYS A 100 12.67 10.31 9.12
CA LYS A 100 11.50 9.83 8.38
C LYS A 100 10.23 10.63 8.69
N MET A 101 10.18 11.32 9.83
CA MET A 101 9.13 12.30 10.13
C MET A 101 9.26 13.57 9.26
N GLU A 102 10.47 13.88 8.81
CA GLU A 102 10.72 15.03 7.94
C GLU A 102 10.01 14.94 6.58
N LEU A 103 9.70 13.73 6.06
CA LEU A 103 9.13 13.58 4.72
C LEU A 103 7.71 14.18 4.61
N LEU A 104 6.90 14.11 5.66
CA LEU A 104 5.62 14.80 5.68
C LEU A 104 5.79 16.34 5.71
N HIS A 105 6.82 16.84 6.39
CA HIS A 105 7.17 18.26 6.33
C HIS A 105 7.54 18.70 4.91
N TYR A 106 8.35 17.90 4.20
CA TYR A 106 8.69 18.19 2.79
C TYR A 106 7.47 18.09 1.87
N PHE A 107 6.53 17.18 2.15
CA PHE A 107 5.24 17.20 1.44
C PHE A 107 4.52 18.53 1.67
N GLY A 108 4.46 19.04 2.90
CA GLY A 108 3.91 20.35 3.22
C GLY A 108 4.60 21.51 2.48
N ILE A 109 5.94 21.47 2.33
CA ILE A 109 6.68 22.43 1.51
C ILE A 109 6.20 22.42 0.07
N GLN A 110 6.01 21.24 -0.53
CA GLN A 110 5.51 21.12 -1.90
C GLN A 110 4.06 21.60 -2.02
N VAL A 111 3.19 21.31 -1.04
CA VAL A 111 1.83 21.87 -1.00
C VAL A 111 1.85 23.40 -0.98
N LYS A 112 2.73 24.01 -0.17
CA LYS A 112 2.88 25.47 -0.09
C LYS A 112 3.42 26.08 -1.39
N ASP A 113 4.30 25.39 -2.09
CA ASP A 113 4.87 25.85 -3.37
C ASP A 113 3.86 25.74 -4.52
N VAL A 114 3.17 24.60 -4.65
CA VAL A 114 2.23 24.33 -5.74
C VAL A 114 0.88 25.01 -5.53
N LEU A 115 0.43 25.15 -4.28
CA LEU A 115 -0.91 25.59 -3.90
C LEU A 115 -1.99 24.86 -4.73
N PRO A 116 -2.03 23.52 -4.73
CA PRO A 116 -3.02 22.78 -5.51
C PRO A 116 -4.43 23.05 -5.00
N ASP A 117 -5.44 22.83 -5.83
CA ASP A 117 -6.84 22.97 -5.43
C ASP A 117 -7.24 21.88 -4.43
N VAL A 118 -6.70 20.66 -4.60
CA VAL A 118 -6.95 19.53 -3.72
C VAL A 118 -5.63 18.85 -3.32
N VAL A 119 -5.54 18.49 -2.05
CA VAL A 119 -4.46 17.65 -1.48
C VAL A 119 -5.04 16.32 -1.03
N SER A 120 -4.35 15.22 -1.32
CA SER A 120 -4.67 13.89 -0.80
C SER A 120 -3.45 13.25 -0.15
N MET A 121 -3.63 12.69 1.05
CA MET A 121 -2.58 11.95 1.76
C MET A 121 -3.12 10.63 2.31
N GLU A 122 -2.37 9.54 2.09
CA GLU A 122 -2.58 8.24 2.76
C GLU A 122 -1.43 7.95 3.71
N ASN A 123 -1.74 7.33 4.86
CA ASN A 123 -0.70 6.92 5.79
C ASN A 123 -1.17 5.83 6.79
N VAL A 124 -0.27 5.41 7.67
CA VAL A 124 -0.62 4.51 8.78
C VAL A 124 -1.41 5.23 9.88
N PRO A 125 -2.33 4.54 10.59
CA PRO A 125 -3.20 5.16 11.59
C PRO A 125 -2.47 5.91 12.70
N ASN A 126 -1.32 5.40 13.13
CA ASN A 126 -0.57 5.98 14.25
C ASN A 126 -0.06 7.40 13.96
N LEU A 127 0.07 7.78 12.69
CA LEU A 127 0.46 9.15 12.32
C LEU A 127 -0.52 10.19 12.86
N ALA A 128 -1.80 9.88 13.00
CA ALA A 128 -2.82 10.78 13.53
C ALA A 128 -2.51 11.32 14.94
N HIS A 129 -1.67 10.62 15.70
CA HIS A 129 -1.29 10.99 17.07
C HIS A 129 0.07 11.72 17.16
N GLU A 130 0.72 11.98 16.03
CA GLU A 130 2.05 12.57 16.00
C GLU A 130 1.99 14.08 15.74
N SER A 131 2.88 14.82 16.39
CA SER A 131 2.97 16.29 16.26
C SER A 131 3.20 16.76 14.81
N ILE A 132 3.89 15.96 14.01
CA ILE A 132 4.12 16.28 12.60
C ILE A 132 2.80 16.26 11.77
N PHE A 133 1.84 15.41 12.12
CA PHE A 133 0.53 15.42 11.47
C PHE A 133 -0.28 16.66 11.88
N ALA A 134 -0.25 17.02 13.17
CA ALA A 134 -0.87 18.26 13.64
C ALA A 134 -0.26 19.49 12.95
N ALA A 135 1.07 19.56 12.80
CA ALA A 135 1.73 20.62 12.08
C ALA A 135 1.34 20.67 10.58
N PHE A 136 1.17 19.48 9.95
CA PHE A 136 0.74 19.41 8.56
C PHE A 136 -0.71 19.89 8.38
N THR A 137 -1.64 19.49 9.26
CA THR A 137 -3.03 19.97 9.21
C THR A 137 -3.12 21.47 9.49
N SER A 138 -2.37 22.00 10.46
CA SER A 138 -2.30 23.44 10.71
C SER A 138 -1.78 24.24 9.50
N LEU A 139 -0.76 23.72 8.81
CA LEU A 139 -0.28 24.33 7.56
C LEU A 139 -1.39 24.37 6.49
N LEU A 140 -2.17 23.31 6.34
CA LEU A 140 -3.28 23.28 5.37
C LEU A 140 -4.39 24.27 5.75
N GLU A 141 -4.70 24.42 7.04
CA GLU A 141 -5.66 25.41 7.55
C GLU A 141 -5.17 26.84 7.28
N GLU A 142 -3.91 27.13 7.55
CA GLU A 142 -3.26 28.43 7.23
C GLU A 142 -3.31 28.78 5.74
N LEU A 143 -3.30 27.74 4.86
CA LEU A 143 -3.40 27.88 3.42
C LEU A 143 -4.87 27.85 2.92
N ASN A 144 -5.85 27.97 3.83
CA ASN A 144 -7.28 27.99 3.56
C ASN A 144 -7.85 26.71 2.92
N TYR A 145 -7.33 25.53 3.30
CA TYR A 145 -7.92 24.25 2.93
C TYR A 145 -9.01 23.84 3.92
N HIS A 146 -10.15 23.36 3.41
CA HIS A 146 -11.10 22.55 4.17
C HIS A 146 -10.59 21.13 4.25
N ILE A 147 -10.46 20.57 5.45
CA ILE A 147 -9.81 19.28 5.70
C ILE A 147 -10.84 18.25 6.17
N ASP A 148 -10.83 17.06 5.55
CA ASP A 148 -11.46 15.84 6.06
C ASP A 148 -10.38 14.77 6.22
N TRP A 149 -10.20 14.24 7.44
CA TRP A 149 -9.35 13.09 7.63
C TRP A 149 -10.01 12.06 8.55
N ARG A 150 -9.73 10.80 8.27
CA ARG A 150 -10.30 9.69 9.05
C ARG A 150 -9.42 8.45 8.96
N ILE A 151 -9.58 7.56 9.95
CA ILE A 151 -8.97 6.23 9.91
C ILE A 151 -10.01 5.25 9.40
N VAL A 152 -9.75 4.66 8.25
CA VAL A 152 -10.65 3.70 7.58
C VAL A 152 -10.07 2.29 7.62
N ASN A 153 -10.94 1.28 7.59
CA ASN A 153 -10.56 -0.07 7.21
C ASN A 153 -10.73 -0.19 5.69
N THR A 154 -9.68 -0.54 4.97
CA THR A 154 -9.75 -0.63 3.50
C THR A 154 -10.72 -1.71 3.02
N ALA A 155 -11.08 -2.68 3.87
CA ALA A 155 -12.10 -3.68 3.57
C ALA A 155 -13.48 -3.05 3.31
N ASP A 156 -13.79 -1.94 3.99
CA ASP A 156 -15.05 -1.18 3.82
C ASP A 156 -15.18 -0.59 2.41
N TYR A 157 -14.10 -0.62 1.64
CA TYR A 157 -14.00 -0.14 0.25
C TYR A 157 -13.68 -1.25 -0.76
N GLY A 158 -13.83 -2.52 -0.36
CA GLY A 158 -13.68 -3.68 -1.24
C GLY A 158 -12.23 -4.17 -1.42
N VAL A 159 -11.30 -3.77 -0.56
CA VAL A 159 -9.96 -4.35 -0.51
C VAL A 159 -10.02 -5.65 0.32
N PRO A 160 -9.57 -6.82 -0.22
CA PRO A 160 -9.75 -8.12 0.43
C PRO A 160 -8.79 -8.38 1.59
N GLN A 161 -8.51 -7.36 2.40
CA GLN A 161 -7.63 -7.46 3.57
C GLN A 161 -8.07 -6.53 4.70
N SER A 162 -7.83 -6.94 5.93
CA SER A 162 -7.97 -6.08 7.10
C SER A 162 -6.76 -5.14 7.18
N ARG A 163 -6.92 -3.92 6.67
CA ARG A 163 -5.86 -2.89 6.61
C ARG A 163 -6.44 -1.54 7.01
N ARG A 164 -6.00 -1.00 8.12
CA ARG A 164 -6.43 0.34 8.56
C ARG A 164 -5.47 1.40 8.06
N ARG A 165 -6.02 2.52 7.56
CA ARG A 165 -5.25 3.64 7.03
C ARG A 165 -5.84 4.98 7.43
N LEU A 166 -4.96 5.94 7.68
CA LEU A 166 -5.29 7.34 7.78
C LEU A 166 -5.40 7.90 6.36
N LEU A 167 -6.55 8.45 6.01
CA LEU A 167 -6.78 9.18 4.77
C LEU A 167 -7.07 10.63 5.09
N LEU A 168 -6.44 11.55 4.36
CA LEU A 168 -6.70 12.96 4.43
C LEU A 168 -7.03 13.46 3.02
N LEU A 169 -8.13 14.19 2.91
CA LEU A 169 -8.48 15.02 1.76
C LEU A 169 -8.56 16.46 2.24
N ALA A 170 -7.99 17.38 1.49
CA ALA A 170 -8.08 18.80 1.78
C ALA A 170 -8.33 19.58 0.48
N SER A 171 -9.20 20.58 0.52
CA SER A 171 -9.61 21.35 -0.68
C SER A 171 -9.73 22.83 -0.38
N ARG A 172 -9.28 23.66 -1.32
CA ARG A 172 -9.49 25.12 -1.35
C ARG A 172 -10.79 25.51 -2.05
N LEU A 173 -11.48 24.55 -2.69
CA LEU A 173 -12.73 24.75 -3.42
C LEU A 173 -13.97 24.67 -2.52
N GLY A 174 -13.79 24.33 -1.23
CA GLY A 174 -14.86 24.15 -0.26
C GLY A 174 -14.73 22.82 0.50
N PRO A 175 -15.74 22.47 1.36
CA PRO A 175 -15.73 21.26 2.14
C PRO A 175 -15.66 20.00 1.26
N ILE A 176 -14.67 19.15 1.51
CA ILE A 176 -14.47 17.88 0.81
C ILE A 176 -14.64 16.71 1.79
N SER A 177 -15.11 15.58 1.33
CA SER A 177 -15.17 14.37 2.14
C SER A 177 -14.91 13.09 1.34
N LEU A 178 -14.36 12.09 2.01
CA LEU A 178 -14.24 10.75 1.45
C LEU A 178 -15.64 10.15 1.21
N ARG A 179 -15.82 9.50 0.07
CA ARG A 179 -17.08 8.78 -0.22
C ARG A 179 -17.40 7.75 0.87
N PRO A 180 -18.70 7.50 1.12
CA PRO A 180 -19.10 6.48 2.10
C PRO A 180 -18.55 5.10 1.77
N PRO A 181 -18.41 4.21 2.78
CA PRO A 181 -18.09 2.80 2.57
C PRO A 181 -19.02 2.12 1.57
N THR A 182 -18.46 1.23 0.77
CA THR A 182 -19.19 0.45 -0.25
C THR A 182 -19.43 -1.00 0.18
N HIS A 183 -18.78 -1.44 1.26
CA HIS A 183 -18.86 -2.79 1.81
C HIS A 183 -18.95 -2.73 3.34
N ASP A 184 -19.46 -3.79 3.91
CA ASP A 184 -19.53 -4.06 5.35
C ASP A 184 -19.12 -5.51 5.64
N GLU A 185 -19.17 -5.93 6.91
CA GLU A 185 -18.76 -7.28 7.33
C GLU A 185 -19.48 -8.42 6.60
N THR A 186 -20.67 -8.18 6.05
CA THR A 186 -21.47 -9.17 5.32
C THR A 186 -21.12 -9.22 3.83
N THR A 187 -20.50 -8.18 3.30
CA THR A 187 -20.20 -7.99 1.88
C THR A 187 -18.70 -7.90 1.57
N TYR A 188 -17.85 -8.04 2.57
CA TYR A 188 -16.39 -7.99 2.36
C TYR A 188 -15.90 -9.00 1.32
N VAL A 189 -15.00 -8.54 0.46
CA VAL A 189 -14.36 -9.39 -0.55
C VAL A 189 -13.41 -10.38 0.13
N THR A 190 -13.70 -11.68 -0.02
CA THR A 190 -12.93 -12.74 0.62
C THR A 190 -11.64 -13.07 -0.14
N LEU A 191 -10.73 -13.78 0.53
CA LEU A 191 -9.53 -14.35 -0.08
C LEU A 191 -9.88 -15.19 -1.31
N ARG A 192 -10.91 -16.07 -1.19
CA ARG A 192 -11.38 -16.96 -2.26
C ARG A 192 -11.79 -16.20 -3.51
N GLN A 193 -12.59 -15.16 -3.36
CA GLN A 193 -13.05 -14.34 -4.47
C GLN A 193 -11.89 -13.68 -5.21
N ARG A 194 -10.80 -13.38 -4.50
CA ARG A 194 -9.69 -12.60 -5.10
C ARG A 194 -8.60 -13.46 -5.71
N ILE A 195 -8.21 -14.56 -5.07
CA ILE A 195 -7.07 -15.38 -5.49
C ILE A 195 -7.41 -16.87 -5.68
N GLY A 196 -8.65 -17.28 -5.45
CA GLY A 196 -9.04 -18.70 -5.49
C GLY A 196 -8.92 -19.38 -6.86
N ASN A 197 -8.87 -18.61 -7.95
CA ASN A 197 -8.74 -19.10 -9.32
C ASN A 197 -7.30 -19.16 -9.83
N LEU A 198 -6.32 -18.77 -9.01
CA LEU A 198 -4.91 -18.86 -9.41
C LEU A 198 -4.44 -20.31 -9.45
N PRO A 199 -3.51 -20.65 -10.34
CA PRO A 199 -2.91 -21.98 -10.43
C PRO A 199 -2.27 -22.42 -9.11
N LYS A 200 -2.28 -23.72 -8.84
CA LYS A 200 -1.59 -24.27 -7.67
C LYS A 200 -0.08 -24.18 -7.84
N LEU A 201 0.62 -23.91 -6.74
CA LEU A 201 2.08 -23.89 -6.66
C LEU A 201 2.55 -24.69 -5.44
N GLY A 202 3.73 -25.29 -5.55
CA GLY A 202 4.53 -25.73 -4.42
C GLY A 202 5.40 -24.62 -3.83
N ALA A 203 6.00 -24.87 -2.66
CA ALA A 203 6.99 -23.99 -2.08
C ALA A 203 8.25 -23.92 -2.97
N GLY A 204 8.65 -22.72 -3.37
CA GLY A 204 9.78 -22.49 -4.27
C GLY A 204 9.44 -22.51 -5.76
N GLU A 205 8.20 -22.81 -6.13
CA GLU A 205 7.76 -22.88 -7.52
C GLU A 205 7.34 -21.52 -8.10
N THR A 206 7.34 -21.46 -9.42
CA THR A 206 6.87 -20.33 -10.24
C THR A 206 5.93 -20.87 -11.32
N ASP A 207 4.79 -20.21 -11.54
CA ASP A 207 3.92 -20.53 -12.69
C ASP A 207 4.64 -20.11 -14.00
N PRO A 208 4.78 -21.00 -14.99
CA PRO A 208 5.45 -20.67 -16.25
C PRO A 208 4.70 -19.62 -17.09
N ARG A 209 3.41 -19.37 -16.80
CA ARG A 209 2.57 -18.39 -17.52
C ARG A 209 2.54 -17.03 -16.83
N ASP A 210 2.93 -16.95 -15.55
CA ASP A 210 2.98 -15.72 -14.77
C ASP A 210 4.20 -15.76 -13.83
N ASN A 211 5.30 -15.14 -14.26
CA ASN A 211 6.53 -15.11 -13.48
C ASN A 211 6.41 -14.44 -12.11
N LEU A 212 5.37 -13.62 -11.89
CA LEU A 212 5.06 -13.03 -10.59
C LEU A 212 4.30 -14.03 -9.68
N HIS A 213 3.60 -15.03 -10.24
CA HIS A 213 2.99 -16.10 -9.46
C HIS A 213 4.06 -17.09 -9.01
N ARG A 214 4.91 -16.60 -8.10
CA ARG A 214 6.10 -17.26 -7.57
C ARG A 214 6.04 -17.30 -6.04
N ALA A 215 6.14 -18.50 -5.48
CA ALA A 215 6.20 -18.74 -4.05
C ALA A 215 7.66 -18.88 -3.57
N ARG A 216 7.95 -18.36 -2.39
CA ARG A 216 9.25 -18.57 -1.74
C ARG A 216 9.36 -20.01 -1.25
N GLY A 217 10.56 -20.60 -1.34
CA GLY A 217 10.86 -21.89 -0.73
C GLY A 217 10.74 -21.85 0.80
N LEU A 218 10.39 -22.98 1.39
CA LEU A 218 10.33 -23.19 2.83
C LEU A 218 11.43 -24.17 3.25
N SER A 219 12.02 -23.94 4.43
CA SER A 219 12.87 -24.93 5.07
C SER A 219 12.06 -26.14 5.50
N GLU A 220 12.71 -27.31 5.69
CA GLU A 220 12.04 -28.54 6.11
C GLU A 220 11.21 -28.38 7.38
N ILE A 221 11.74 -27.66 8.37
CA ILE A 221 11.00 -27.38 9.60
C ILE A 221 9.74 -26.51 9.34
N ASN A 222 9.81 -25.54 8.42
CA ASN A 222 8.65 -24.72 8.08
C ASN A 222 7.64 -25.47 7.21
N LEU A 223 8.06 -26.44 6.39
CA LEU A 223 7.15 -27.36 5.70
C LEU A 223 6.39 -28.22 6.71
N ARG A 224 7.07 -28.79 7.72
CA ARG A 224 6.41 -29.55 8.79
C ARG A 224 5.43 -28.66 9.59
N ARG A 225 5.79 -27.41 9.88
CA ARG A 225 4.96 -26.44 10.59
C ARG A 225 3.69 -26.09 9.82
N ILE A 226 3.82 -25.79 8.53
CA ILE A 226 2.65 -25.42 7.73
C ILE A 226 1.71 -26.60 7.52
N ARG A 227 2.21 -27.84 7.38
CA ARG A 227 1.41 -29.05 7.32
C ARG A 227 0.64 -29.32 8.63
N ALA A 228 1.22 -28.97 9.76
CA ALA A 228 0.57 -29.05 11.07
C ALA A 228 -0.42 -27.90 11.34
N SER A 229 -0.51 -26.91 10.45
CA SER A 229 -1.42 -25.77 10.59
C SER A 229 -2.69 -25.98 9.79
N ARG A 230 -3.85 -25.80 10.40
CA ARG A 230 -5.14 -25.78 9.71
C ARG A 230 -5.45 -24.40 9.11
N PRO A 231 -6.34 -24.27 8.12
CA PRO A 231 -6.83 -23.00 7.62
C PRO A 231 -7.39 -22.14 8.76
N GLY A 232 -6.94 -20.89 8.86
CA GLY A 232 -7.28 -19.96 9.96
C GLY A 232 -6.58 -20.24 11.28
N GLY A 233 -5.83 -21.33 11.41
CA GLY A 233 -5.10 -21.72 12.61
C GLY A 233 -3.78 -20.98 12.80
N THR A 234 -3.16 -21.20 13.95
CA THR A 234 -1.89 -20.61 14.35
C THR A 234 -0.94 -21.66 14.92
N TRP A 235 0.30 -21.25 15.20
CA TRP A 235 1.32 -22.09 15.85
C TRP A 235 0.92 -22.65 17.21
N LYS A 236 -0.11 -22.11 17.87
CA LYS A 236 -0.63 -22.62 19.15
C LYS A 236 -1.20 -24.05 19.07
N GLU A 237 -1.52 -24.51 17.88
CA GLU A 237 -2.08 -25.83 17.61
C GLU A 237 -1.00 -26.87 17.27
N TRP A 238 0.27 -26.45 17.22
CA TRP A 238 1.36 -27.32 16.82
C TRP A 238 1.82 -28.24 17.96
N PRO A 239 2.30 -29.44 17.64
CA PRO A 239 3.06 -30.26 18.56
C PRO A 239 4.27 -29.49 19.10
N THR A 240 4.66 -29.78 20.35
CA THR A 240 5.71 -29.03 21.06
C THR A 240 7.06 -29.05 20.32
N GLU A 241 7.39 -30.11 19.61
CA GLU A 241 8.62 -30.25 18.84
C GLU A 241 8.71 -29.28 17.64
N LEU A 242 7.58 -28.78 17.14
CA LEU A 242 7.53 -27.80 16.05
C LEU A 242 7.61 -26.36 16.55
N LEU A 243 7.44 -26.12 17.87
CA LEU A 243 7.49 -24.80 18.43
C LEU A 243 8.90 -24.21 18.37
N PRO A 244 9.07 -22.97 17.85
CA PRO A 244 10.31 -22.22 18.04
C PRO A 244 10.63 -22.04 19.52
N ASN A 245 11.91 -22.03 19.88
CA ASN A 245 12.34 -21.88 21.29
C ASN A 245 11.76 -20.61 21.95
N ALA A 246 11.59 -19.53 21.20
CA ALA A 246 10.99 -18.31 21.72
C ALA A 246 9.53 -18.51 22.17
N TYR A 247 8.75 -19.39 21.51
CA TYR A 247 7.34 -19.61 21.82
C TYR A 247 7.07 -20.66 22.89
N ARG A 248 8.11 -21.38 23.29
CA ARG A 248 8.09 -22.25 24.47
C ARG A 248 8.17 -21.48 25.80
N LYS A 249 8.57 -20.18 25.73
CA LYS A 249 8.66 -19.28 26.90
C LYS A 249 7.34 -18.52 27.07
N ALA A 250 6.98 -18.20 28.32
CA ALA A 250 5.77 -17.42 28.64
C ALA A 250 5.70 -16.08 27.87
N SER A 251 6.85 -15.39 27.72
CA SER A 251 6.94 -14.13 26.95
C SER A 251 6.63 -14.27 25.46
N GLY A 252 6.78 -15.46 24.86
CA GLY A 252 6.46 -15.72 23.45
C GLY A 252 5.01 -16.14 23.22
N SER A 253 4.30 -16.55 24.28
CA SER A 253 2.93 -17.09 24.19
C SER A 253 1.89 -16.08 23.68
N THR A 254 2.16 -14.78 23.80
CA THR A 254 1.28 -13.69 23.36
C THR A 254 1.41 -13.35 21.87
N PHE A 255 2.45 -13.86 21.19
CA PHE A 255 2.75 -13.51 19.78
C PHE A 255 2.01 -14.45 18.82
N THR A 256 0.71 -14.22 18.62
CA THR A 256 -0.17 -15.08 17.82
C THR A 256 -0.30 -14.69 16.34
N SER A 257 0.31 -13.59 15.94
CA SER A 257 0.15 -13.01 14.60
C SER A 257 1.09 -13.58 13.53
N VAL A 258 1.90 -14.60 13.85
CA VAL A 258 2.87 -15.23 12.96
C VAL A 258 2.56 -16.72 12.75
N TYR A 259 3.14 -17.30 11.72
CA TYR A 259 3.00 -18.73 11.39
C TYR A 259 1.54 -19.19 11.25
N GLY A 260 0.65 -18.33 10.76
CA GLY A 260 -0.75 -18.71 10.54
C GLY A 260 -1.03 -19.02 9.08
N ARG A 261 -2.00 -19.95 8.84
CA ARG A 261 -2.64 -20.10 7.55
C ARG A 261 -3.82 -19.13 7.44
N LEU A 262 -4.01 -18.57 6.25
CA LEU A 262 -5.21 -17.82 5.89
C LEU A 262 -6.42 -18.76 5.78
N SER A 263 -7.62 -18.18 5.70
CA SER A 263 -8.87 -18.88 5.42
C SER A 263 -9.49 -18.32 4.17
N TRP A 264 -10.02 -19.19 3.31
CA TRP A 264 -10.63 -18.83 2.04
C TRP A 264 -11.76 -17.81 2.17
N ASP A 265 -12.63 -18.00 3.14
CA ASP A 265 -13.89 -17.25 3.26
C ASP A 265 -13.78 -16.10 4.28
N LYS A 266 -12.56 -15.60 4.49
CA LYS A 266 -12.26 -14.44 5.33
C LYS A 266 -11.40 -13.43 4.58
N LEU A 267 -11.26 -12.24 5.18
CA LEU A 267 -10.28 -11.25 4.76
C LEU A 267 -8.85 -11.78 4.95
N SER A 268 -7.94 -11.37 4.08
CA SER A 268 -6.51 -11.52 4.33
C SER A 268 -6.06 -10.67 5.53
N SER A 269 -4.99 -11.07 6.17
CA SER A 269 -4.20 -10.16 7.01
C SER A 269 -3.63 -9.03 6.17
N THR A 270 -3.30 -7.90 6.79
CA THR A 270 -2.61 -6.79 6.10
C THR A 270 -1.39 -7.30 5.35
N ILE A 271 -1.34 -7.09 4.04
CA ILE A 271 -0.18 -7.40 3.21
C ILE A 271 0.94 -6.43 3.58
N THR A 272 2.01 -6.97 4.18
CA THR A 272 3.21 -6.24 4.60
C THR A 272 4.37 -6.52 3.65
N THR A 273 5.50 -5.85 3.84
CA THR A 273 6.72 -6.08 3.04
C THR A 273 7.33 -7.50 3.19
N GLN A 274 6.82 -8.30 4.14
CA GLN A 274 7.30 -9.65 4.46
C GLN A 274 6.26 -10.75 4.18
N PHE A 275 5.19 -10.46 3.44
CA PHE A 275 4.06 -11.37 3.23
C PHE A 275 4.45 -12.69 2.53
N ILE A 276 5.57 -12.74 1.85
CA ILE A 276 6.11 -13.95 1.21
C ILE A 276 6.79 -14.91 2.21
N GLY A 277 6.89 -14.50 3.48
CA GLY A 277 7.54 -15.30 4.54
C GLY A 277 6.51 -15.95 5.47
N TYR A 278 6.48 -17.29 5.56
CA TYR A 278 5.55 -18.01 6.42
C TYR A 278 5.69 -17.63 7.91
N GLY A 279 6.92 -17.38 8.37
CA GLY A 279 7.19 -16.99 9.76
C GLY A 279 6.95 -15.51 10.08
N SER A 280 6.66 -14.68 9.09
CA SER A 280 6.61 -13.22 9.24
C SER A 280 5.21 -12.67 9.54
N GLY A 281 4.19 -13.54 9.54
CA GLY A 281 2.79 -13.16 9.75
C GLY A 281 1.85 -14.34 9.50
N ARG A 282 0.57 -14.05 9.29
CA ARG A 282 -0.45 -15.02 8.87
C ARG A 282 -0.51 -15.06 7.34
N PHE A 283 0.53 -15.56 6.71
CA PHE A 283 0.69 -15.56 5.26
C PHE A 283 0.76 -16.96 4.65
N GLY A 284 0.51 -18.02 5.45
CA GLY A 284 0.36 -19.37 4.91
C GLY A 284 -0.86 -19.46 4.00
N HIS A 285 -0.68 -20.03 2.80
CA HIS A 285 -1.79 -20.26 1.87
C HIS A 285 -2.83 -21.21 2.51
N PRO A 286 -4.14 -21.02 2.29
CA PRO A 286 -5.17 -21.84 2.93
C PRO A 286 -4.99 -23.36 2.73
N ASP A 287 -4.70 -23.80 1.50
CA ASP A 287 -4.67 -25.22 1.11
C ASP A 287 -3.30 -25.73 0.69
N GLN A 288 -2.35 -24.84 0.33
CA GLN A 288 -1.05 -25.23 -0.21
C GLN A 288 0.04 -25.04 0.83
N ASP A 289 1.05 -25.91 0.86
CA ASP A 289 2.11 -25.89 1.88
C ASP A 289 3.20 -24.86 1.57
N ARG A 290 2.78 -23.60 1.46
CA ARG A 290 3.64 -22.43 1.17
C ARG A 290 3.07 -21.13 1.76
N ALA A 291 3.87 -20.10 1.78
CA ALA A 291 3.36 -18.75 1.98
C ALA A 291 2.70 -18.21 0.68
N LEU A 292 2.08 -17.04 0.76
CA LEU A 292 1.56 -16.34 -0.41
C LEU A 292 2.64 -16.12 -1.47
N SER A 293 2.26 -16.22 -2.74
CA SER A 293 3.08 -15.79 -3.88
C SER A 293 3.08 -14.27 -4.02
N LEU A 294 4.00 -13.72 -4.82
CA LEU A 294 4.00 -12.29 -5.13
C LEU A 294 2.71 -11.86 -5.84
N ARG A 295 2.21 -12.66 -6.81
CA ARG A 295 0.95 -12.38 -7.51
C ARG A 295 -0.24 -12.36 -6.56
N GLU A 296 -0.34 -13.32 -5.66
CA GLU A 296 -1.39 -13.34 -4.65
C GLU A 296 -1.35 -12.10 -3.77
N GLY A 297 -0.17 -11.71 -3.27
CA GLY A 297 -0.01 -10.50 -2.50
C GLY A 297 -0.41 -9.23 -3.26
N ALA A 298 -0.02 -9.12 -4.53
CA ALA A 298 -0.39 -8.00 -5.40
C ALA A 298 -1.92 -7.94 -5.61
N MET A 299 -2.56 -9.08 -5.89
CA MET A 299 -4.01 -9.14 -6.06
C MET A 299 -4.77 -8.83 -4.76
N LEU A 300 -4.24 -9.24 -3.60
CA LEU A 300 -4.81 -8.88 -2.29
C LEU A 300 -4.63 -7.39 -1.96
N GLN A 301 -3.62 -6.73 -2.54
CA GLN A 301 -3.49 -5.26 -2.58
C GLN A 301 -4.36 -4.63 -3.67
N THR A 302 -5.19 -5.40 -4.37
CA THR A 302 -6.09 -4.98 -5.46
C THR A 302 -5.42 -4.58 -6.78
N PHE A 303 -4.13 -4.83 -6.95
CA PHE A 303 -3.54 -4.74 -8.28
C PHE A 303 -4.24 -5.72 -9.23
N PRO A 304 -4.51 -5.35 -10.48
CA PRO A 304 -5.01 -6.30 -11.47
C PRO A 304 -4.00 -7.42 -11.73
N GLN A 305 -4.50 -8.58 -12.15
CA GLN A 305 -3.64 -9.72 -12.46
C GLN A 305 -2.62 -9.42 -13.58
N THR A 306 -2.94 -8.48 -14.45
CA THR A 306 -2.08 -8.03 -15.55
C THR A 306 -1.02 -7.00 -15.13
N TYR A 307 -1.02 -6.53 -13.86
CA TYR A 307 -0.08 -5.53 -13.40
C TYR A 307 1.35 -6.08 -13.40
N MET A 308 2.26 -5.40 -14.09
CA MET A 308 3.65 -5.79 -14.26
C MET A 308 4.56 -5.11 -13.23
N PHE A 309 5.28 -5.91 -12.44
CA PHE A 309 6.24 -5.42 -11.45
C PHE A 309 7.69 -5.57 -11.92
N VAL A 310 7.89 -6.46 -12.88
CA VAL A 310 9.21 -6.74 -13.48
C VAL A 310 9.06 -6.85 -14.99
N PRO A 311 10.09 -6.47 -15.77
CA PRO A 311 10.07 -6.62 -17.21
C PRO A 311 9.91 -8.09 -17.63
N PRO A 312 9.10 -8.41 -18.66
CA PRO A 312 8.87 -9.78 -19.11
C PRO A 312 10.14 -10.54 -19.47
N GLU A 313 11.12 -9.87 -20.06
CA GLU A 313 12.41 -10.42 -20.49
C GLU A 313 13.28 -10.90 -19.32
N VAL A 314 13.06 -10.41 -18.11
CA VAL A 314 13.75 -10.87 -16.90
C VAL A 314 13.28 -12.29 -16.49
N GLY A 315 12.09 -12.70 -16.93
CA GLY A 315 11.52 -13.98 -16.56
C GLY A 315 11.41 -14.15 -15.04
N SER A 316 12.03 -15.21 -14.51
CA SER A 316 12.11 -15.46 -13.07
C SER A 316 13.47 -15.06 -12.45
N ALA A 317 14.36 -14.43 -13.22
CA ALA A 317 15.70 -14.04 -12.78
C ALA A 317 15.72 -12.72 -11.98
N TYR A 318 14.85 -12.60 -10.97
CA TYR A 318 14.77 -11.45 -10.08
C TYR A 318 14.70 -11.86 -8.60
N HIS A 319 15.09 -10.95 -7.73
CA HIS A 319 14.96 -11.16 -6.29
C HIS A 319 13.54 -10.87 -5.82
N VAL A 320 12.89 -11.85 -5.18
CA VAL A 320 11.48 -11.75 -4.73
C VAL A 320 11.28 -10.70 -3.62
N GLN A 321 12.28 -10.48 -2.76
CA GLN A 321 12.13 -9.59 -1.61
C GLN A 321 11.92 -8.12 -2.00
N PRO A 322 12.67 -7.50 -2.94
CA PRO A 322 12.38 -6.14 -3.39
C PRO A 322 10.96 -5.96 -3.94
N ILE A 323 10.46 -6.91 -4.71
CA ILE A 323 9.10 -6.87 -5.25
C ILE A 323 8.05 -7.01 -4.13
N ALA A 324 8.30 -7.89 -3.16
CA ALA A 324 7.42 -7.99 -1.99
C ALA A 324 7.38 -6.68 -1.17
N VAL A 325 8.51 -5.97 -1.06
CA VAL A 325 8.58 -4.65 -0.41
C VAL A 325 7.73 -3.63 -1.18
N GLN A 326 7.86 -3.58 -2.50
CA GLN A 326 7.08 -2.68 -3.35
C GLN A 326 5.57 -2.96 -3.22
N ILE A 327 5.15 -4.23 -3.28
CA ILE A 327 3.74 -4.63 -3.13
C ILE A 327 3.23 -4.27 -1.73
N GLY A 328 3.97 -4.58 -0.67
CA GLY A 328 3.55 -4.36 0.72
C GLY A 328 3.43 -2.88 1.10
N ASN A 329 4.29 -2.02 0.54
CA ASN A 329 4.29 -0.58 0.77
C ASN A 329 3.22 0.14 -0.05
N ALA A 330 2.75 -0.45 -1.15
CA ALA A 330 1.84 0.22 -2.05
C ALA A 330 0.50 0.60 -1.40
N VAL A 331 -0.05 1.73 -1.82
CA VAL A 331 -1.46 2.05 -1.63
C VAL A 331 -2.27 1.12 -2.53
N PRO A 332 -3.28 0.40 -2.01
CA PRO A 332 -4.12 -0.44 -2.86
C PRO A 332 -4.79 0.37 -3.97
N PRO A 333 -4.70 -0.05 -5.26
CA PRO A 333 -5.38 0.63 -6.37
C PRO A 333 -6.86 0.94 -6.11
N ARG A 334 -7.59 0.01 -5.50
CA ARG A 334 -9.00 0.23 -5.15
C ARG A 334 -9.20 1.40 -4.18
N LEU A 335 -8.29 1.58 -3.21
CA LEU A 335 -8.33 2.72 -2.31
C LEU A 335 -8.01 4.02 -3.07
N GLY A 336 -7.05 3.99 -4.00
CA GLY A 336 -6.76 5.10 -4.91
C GLY A 336 -7.97 5.50 -5.76
N GLU A 337 -8.74 4.54 -6.26
CA GLU A 337 -9.99 4.77 -7.00
C GLU A 337 -11.05 5.47 -6.14
N ILE A 338 -11.20 5.08 -4.87
CA ILE A 338 -12.12 5.73 -3.93
C ILE A 338 -11.68 7.18 -3.66
N ILE A 339 -10.39 7.41 -3.45
CA ILE A 339 -9.82 8.75 -3.30
C ILE A 339 -10.12 9.59 -4.56
N GLY A 340 -9.79 9.05 -5.73
CA GLY A 340 -10.01 9.73 -7.00
C GLY A 340 -11.48 10.05 -7.27
N THR A 341 -12.40 9.12 -7.00
CA THR A 341 -13.84 9.36 -7.17
C THR A 341 -14.39 10.38 -6.17
N SER A 342 -13.80 10.46 -4.95
CA SER A 342 -14.14 11.50 -3.98
C SER A 342 -13.74 12.88 -4.49
N ILE A 343 -12.52 13.02 -5.02
CA ILE A 343 -11.99 14.25 -5.60
C ILE A 343 -12.82 14.67 -6.83
N THR A 344 -13.10 13.74 -7.75
CA THR A 344 -13.86 14.02 -8.98
C THR A 344 -15.29 14.50 -8.65
N ALA A 345 -15.96 13.86 -7.68
CA ALA A 345 -17.29 14.26 -7.26
C ALA A 345 -17.29 15.66 -6.61
N HIS A 346 -16.33 15.93 -5.73
CA HIS A 346 -16.16 17.23 -5.09
C HIS A 346 -15.89 18.34 -6.12
N SER A 347 -14.97 18.09 -7.07
CA SER A 347 -14.61 19.06 -8.10
C SER A 347 -15.81 19.44 -9.01
N LYS A 348 -16.70 18.48 -9.31
CA LYS A 348 -17.94 18.76 -10.06
C LYS A 348 -18.88 19.67 -9.28
N GLN A 349 -19.11 19.38 -7.99
CA GLN A 349 -19.95 20.20 -7.12
C GLN A 349 -19.44 21.64 -6.96
N ALA A 350 -18.12 21.81 -6.90
CA ALA A 350 -17.51 23.14 -6.76
C ALA A 350 -17.57 23.98 -8.07
N SER A 351 -17.87 23.34 -9.22
CA SER A 351 -17.97 24.00 -10.53
C SER A 351 -19.43 24.37 -10.90
N GLU A 352 -20.40 23.87 -10.13
CA GLU A 352 -21.84 24.22 -10.22
C GLU A 352 -22.15 25.44 -9.36
#